data_d52c780c5502e1dea59abd271f7ae9f3
#
_entry.id   d52c780c5502e1dea59abd271f7ae9f3
#
_cell.length_a   1.000
_cell.length_b   1.000
_cell.length_c   1.000
_cell.angle_alpha   90.00
_cell.angle_beta   90.00
_cell.angle_gamma   90.00
#
_symmetry.space_group_name_H-M   'P 1'
#
loop_
_entity.id
_entity.type
_entity.pdbx_description
1 polymer ?
#
loop_
_entity_poly.entity_id
_entity_poly.type
_entity_poly.pdbx_seq_one_letter_code
_entity_poly.pdbx_strand_id
1 'polypeptide(L)'
;MTLEVLICSLNKGIVRVQEVLLPPCENVRYIVSYQYTDERYLDLIPEKLTQRSDVQIFRYNGQGLSANRNLAIEKATADLIMFADDDSHLLPETFDTVFRAFEQYEDMDAAFFTATTYTGKKLKDYPDEPCVLKGMPKTYSISALEMVCRRRKVQGRMRFDERFGLGTKFLTCGEEEIWMEDAVRAGLNMRYFPEKIIETSTLLKKSLVYVDAGVQRSRGAITYYLYGPTAWWICFKFAFHGARSGLCHFVPMMRHLAEGIRYMKRTQS
;
A
#
# COMPACT_ATOMS: atom_id res chain seq x y z
N MET A 1 -7.86 23.27 2.70
CA MET A 1 -7.20 21.97 2.90
C MET A 1 -6.46 21.63 1.62
N THR A 2 -5.24 21.12 1.71
CA THR A 2 -4.38 20.78 0.56
C THR A 2 -4.12 19.29 0.52
N LEU A 3 -3.89 18.72 -0.68
CA LEU A 3 -3.63 17.30 -0.91
C LEU A 3 -2.36 17.10 -1.74
N GLU A 4 -1.53 16.17 -1.36
CA GLU A 4 -0.45 15.65 -2.19
C GLU A 4 -0.70 14.18 -2.54
N VAL A 5 -0.67 13.89 -3.84
CA VAL A 5 -0.70 12.52 -4.37
C VAL A 5 0.74 12.02 -4.44
N LEU A 6 1.03 10.98 -3.65
CA LEU A 6 2.35 10.35 -3.53
C LEU A 6 2.44 9.20 -4.53
N ILE A 7 3.14 9.41 -5.63
CA ILE A 7 3.29 8.42 -6.71
C ILE A 7 4.65 7.73 -6.55
N CYS A 8 4.62 6.42 -6.32
CA CYS A 8 5.83 5.61 -6.24
C CYS A 8 6.11 4.95 -7.58
N SER A 9 7.31 5.16 -8.11
CA SER A 9 7.73 4.58 -9.39
C SER A 9 9.14 3.98 -9.32
N LEU A 10 9.39 2.96 -10.12
CA LEU A 10 10.67 2.28 -10.23
C LEU A 10 11.09 2.12 -11.69
N ASN A 11 12.33 2.56 -12.03
CA ASN A 11 12.94 2.38 -13.35
C ASN A 11 12.02 2.87 -14.49
N LYS A 12 11.63 1.97 -15.40
CA LYS A 12 10.76 2.28 -16.55
C LYS A 12 9.34 2.72 -16.18
N GLY A 13 8.91 2.48 -14.95
CA GLY A 13 7.58 2.90 -14.47
C GLY A 13 7.35 4.40 -14.58
N ILE A 14 8.42 5.20 -14.47
CA ILE A 14 8.35 6.67 -14.57
C ILE A 14 7.65 7.17 -15.83
N VAL A 15 7.72 6.41 -16.92
CA VAL A 15 7.09 6.79 -18.20
C VAL A 15 5.56 6.84 -18.09
N ARG A 16 4.97 5.98 -17.24
CA ARG A 16 3.51 5.89 -17.05
C ARG A 16 2.96 6.94 -16.08
N VAL A 17 3.79 7.49 -15.21
CA VAL A 17 3.36 8.46 -14.19
C VAL A 17 2.55 9.61 -14.77
N GLN A 18 2.84 10.04 -16.00
CA GLN A 18 2.06 11.10 -16.67
C GLN A 18 0.58 10.74 -16.87
N GLU A 19 0.22 9.45 -16.87
CA GLU A 19 -1.15 8.95 -17.06
C GLU A 19 -1.94 8.95 -15.73
N VAL A 20 -1.23 9.03 -14.61
CA VAL A 20 -1.83 9.13 -13.26
C VAL A 20 -2.37 10.55 -13.00
N LEU A 21 -1.74 11.55 -13.61
CA LEU A 21 -1.98 12.95 -13.29
C LEU A 21 -3.29 13.45 -13.90
N LEU A 22 -4.17 13.99 -13.07
CA LEU A 22 -5.32 14.79 -13.53
C LEU A 22 -4.89 16.19 -13.98
N PRO A 23 -5.76 16.97 -14.63
CA PRO A 23 -5.52 18.38 -14.89
C PRO A 23 -5.14 19.14 -13.62
N PRO A 24 -4.28 20.17 -13.69
CA PRO A 24 -3.88 20.95 -12.52
C PRO A 24 -5.09 21.46 -11.72
N CYS A 25 -5.01 21.29 -10.37
CA CYS A 25 -6.00 21.75 -9.42
C CYS A 25 -5.30 22.58 -8.34
N GLU A 26 -5.88 23.72 -7.94
CA GLU A 26 -5.24 24.71 -7.07
C GLU A 26 -4.72 24.11 -5.75
N ASN A 27 -5.50 23.22 -5.14
CA ASN A 27 -5.20 22.64 -3.82
C ASN A 27 -4.55 21.25 -3.89
N VAL A 28 -4.11 20.81 -5.08
CA VAL A 28 -3.53 19.49 -5.30
C VAL A 28 -2.15 19.57 -5.91
N ARG A 29 -1.23 18.78 -5.39
CA ARG A 29 0.13 18.62 -5.92
C ARG A 29 0.48 17.14 -6.01
N TYR A 30 1.55 16.83 -6.73
CA TYR A 30 2.05 15.46 -6.92
C TYR A 30 3.50 15.37 -6.48
N ILE A 31 3.77 14.38 -5.65
CA ILE A 31 5.13 13.96 -5.29
C ILE A 31 5.42 12.64 -5.99
N VAL A 32 6.34 12.65 -6.93
CA VAL A 32 6.84 11.45 -7.59
C VAL A 32 8.10 10.99 -6.88
N SER A 33 7.99 9.93 -6.10
CA SER A 33 9.14 9.27 -5.49
C SER A 33 9.68 8.25 -6.47
N TYR A 34 10.74 8.63 -7.18
CA TYR A 34 11.30 7.88 -8.29
C TYR A 34 12.55 7.12 -7.88
N GLN A 35 12.41 5.80 -7.73
CA GLN A 35 13.53 4.89 -7.54
C GLN A 35 14.11 4.45 -8.89
N TYR A 36 15.44 4.35 -8.95
CA TYR A 36 16.15 3.79 -10.08
C TYR A 36 17.30 2.89 -9.61
N THR A 37 17.58 1.84 -10.36
CA THR A 37 18.68 0.90 -10.11
C THR A 37 19.86 1.09 -11.05
N ASP A 38 19.70 1.94 -12.06
CA ASP A 38 20.71 2.30 -13.06
C ASP A 38 20.42 3.73 -13.53
N GLU A 39 21.46 4.56 -13.65
CA GLU A 39 21.32 5.98 -14.01
C GLU A 39 20.71 6.19 -15.40
N ARG A 40 20.84 5.24 -16.31
CA ARG A 40 20.17 5.26 -17.63
C ARG A 40 18.64 5.41 -17.54
N TYR A 41 18.04 5.02 -16.43
CA TYR A 41 16.61 5.22 -16.22
C TYR A 41 16.23 6.67 -15.94
N LEU A 42 17.16 7.54 -15.58
CA LEU A 42 16.92 8.97 -15.39
C LEU A 42 16.55 9.68 -16.69
N ASP A 43 17.06 9.19 -17.83
CA ASP A 43 16.75 9.73 -19.16
C ASP A 43 15.31 9.41 -19.61
N LEU A 44 14.63 8.52 -18.89
CA LEU A 44 13.24 8.14 -19.19
C LEU A 44 12.20 9.07 -18.54
N ILE A 45 12.62 10.05 -17.74
CA ILE A 45 11.69 10.98 -17.09
C ILE A 45 10.98 11.80 -18.16
N PRO A 46 9.64 11.68 -18.31
CA PRO A 46 8.92 12.41 -19.34
C PRO A 46 9.02 13.92 -19.13
N GLU A 47 9.29 14.67 -20.20
CA GLU A 47 9.37 16.12 -20.17
C GLU A 47 8.08 16.77 -19.66
N LYS A 48 6.92 16.18 -19.98
CA LYS A 48 5.61 16.62 -19.48
C LYS A 48 5.51 16.62 -17.95
N LEU A 49 6.23 15.76 -17.25
CA LEU A 49 6.26 15.76 -15.78
C LEU A 49 7.08 16.94 -15.25
N THR A 50 8.22 17.23 -15.88
CA THR A 50 9.13 18.30 -15.45
C THR A 50 8.62 19.70 -15.77
N GLN A 51 7.71 19.82 -16.74
CA GLN A 51 7.09 21.09 -17.13
C GLN A 51 5.90 21.47 -16.25
N ARG A 52 5.35 20.55 -15.43
CA ARG A 52 4.22 20.83 -14.53
C ARG A 52 4.71 21.43 -13.22
N SER A 53 4.19 22.61 -12.89
CA SER A 53 4.51 23.34 -11.64
C SER A 53 3.94 22.68 -10.37
N ASP A 54 2.94 21.82 -10.53
CA ASP A 54 2.29 21.06 -9.45
C ASP A 54 2.91 19.69 -9.23
N VAL A 55 3.99 19.31 -9.96
CA VAL A 55 4.69 18.03 -9.84
C VAL A 55 6.12 18.24 -9.30
N GLN A 56 6.47 17.49 -8.25
CA GLN A 56 7.83 17.42 -7.74
C GLN A 56 8.36 15.99 -7.86
N ILE A 57 9.58 15.82 -8.42
CA ILE A 57 10.20 14.50 -8.61
C ILE A 57 11.41 14.37 -7.70
N PHE A 58 11.35 13.44 -6.75
CA PHE A 58 12.46 13.07 -5.88
C PHE A 58 13.10 11.78 -6.38
N ARG A 59 14.37 11.86 -6.76
CA ARG A 59 15.15 10.75 -7.35
C ARG A 59 15.91 10.03 -6.25
N TYR A 60 15.85 8.70 -6.26
CA TYR A 60 16.50 7.87 -5.26
C TYR A 60 17.09 6.61 -5.91
N ASN A 61 18.43 6.42 -5.75
CA ASN A 61 19.08 5.19 -6.19
C ASN A 61 18.81 4.07 -5.19
N GLY A 62 17.99 3.09 -5.57
CA GLY A 62 17.58 2.00 -4.71
C GLY A 62 16.36 1.26 -5.24
N GLN A 63 15.88 0.33 -4.42
CA GLN A 63 14.66 -0.42 -4.71
C GLN A 63 13.92 -0.77 -3.42
N GLY A 64 12.64 -1.04 -3.54
CA GLY A 64 11.76 -1.42 -2.43
C GLY A 64 10.59 -0.45 -2.29
N LEU A 65 9.37 -0.98 -2.45
CA LEU A 65 8.16 -0.17 -2.46
C LEU A 65 7.92 0.53 -1.12
N SER A 66 8.15 -0.16 0.01
CA SER A 66 8.01 0.41 1.35
C SER A 66 8.96 1.59 1.58
N ALA A 67 10.23 1.45 1.18
CA ALA A 67 11.22 2.54 1.26
C ALA A 67 10.81 3.73 0.37
N ASN A 68 10.26 3.44 -0.82
CA ASN A 68 9.79 4.45 -1.75
C ASN A 68 8.61 5.25 -1.19
N ARG A 69 7.61 4.56 -0.61
CA ARG A 69 6.47 5.18 0.07
C ARG A 69 6.91 6.01 1.28
N ASN A 70 7.85 5.52 2.08
CA ASN A 70 8.41 6.26 3.21
C ASN A 70 9.09 7.55 2.78
N LEU A 71 9.87 7.52 1.69
CA LEU A 71 10.49 8.72 1.14
C LEU A 71 9.44 9.73 0.66
N ALA A 72 8.38 9.27 -0.02
CA ALA A 72 7.29 10.13 -0.46
C ALA A 72 6.59 10.81 0.73
N ILE A 73 6.29 10.05 1.80
CA ILE A 73 5.72 10.60 3.04
C ILE A 73 6.65 11.67 3.64
N GLU A 74 7.97 11.41 3.67
CA GLU A 74 8.96 12.33 4.25
C GLU A 74 9.00 13.67 3.50
N LYS A 75 8.82 13.64 2.17
CA LYS A 75 8.86 14.83 1.31
C LYS A 75 7.52 15.59 1.27
N ALA A 76 6.44 14.99 1.76
CA ALA A 76 5.12 15.59 1.75
C ALA A 76 5.01 16.83 2.65
N THR A 77 4.25 17.82 2.19
CA THR A 77 4.02 19.12 2.88
C THR A 77 2.55 19.48 3.03
N ALA A 78 1.65 18.92 2.23
CA ALA A 78 0.21 19.19 2.26
C ALA A 78 -0.47 18.70 3.54
N ASP A 79 -1.74 19.08 3.74
CA ASP A 79 -2.54 18.65 4.89
C ASP A 79 -2.87 17.15 4.80
N LEU A 80 -3.22 16.70 3.58
CA LEU A 80 -3.55 15.31 3.25
C LEU A 80 -2.50 14.71 2.32
N ILE A 81 -2.31 13.41 2.45
CA ILE A 81 -1.51 12.58 1.54
C ILE A 81 -2.34 11.40 1.05
N MET A 82 -2.27 11.11 -0.25
CA MET A 82 -2.89 9.99 -0.94
C MET A 82 -1.83 9.22 -1.70
N PHE A 83 -1.92 7.89 -1.73
CA PHE A 83 -0.97 7.08 -2.48
C PHE A 83 -1.52 6.68 -3.86
N ALA A 84 -0.62 6.61 -4.84
CA ALA A 84 -0.90 6.05 -6.16
C ALA A 84 0.32 5.28 -6.68
N ASP A 85 0.08 4.24 -7.45
CA ASP A 85 1.14 3.53 -8.18
C ASP A 85 1.30 4.14 -9.60
N ASP A 86 2.44 3.92 -10.24
CA ASP A 86 2.75 4.50 -11.55
C ASP A 86 1.89 3.92 -12.70
N ASP A 87 1.06 2.92 -12.42
CA ASP A 87 0.09 2.32 -13.33
C ASP A 87 -1.35 2.46 -12.83
N SER A 88 -1.63 3.48 -12.03
CA SER A 88 -2.97 3.81 -11.55
C SER A 88 -3.58 4.93 -12.40
N HIS A 89 -4.91 5.03 -12.40
CA HIS A 89 -5.62 6.18 -12.93
C HIS A 89 -6.52 6.78 -11.84
N LEU A 90 -6.37 8.06 -11.58
CA LEU A 90 -7.29 8.81 -10.72
C LEU A 90 -8.55 9.16 -11.51
N LEU A 91 -9.68 9.20 -10.82
CA LEU A 91 -10.95 9.60 -11.43
C LEU A 91 -11.12 11.13 -11.36
N PRO A 92 -11.85 11.74 -12.27
CA PRO A 92 -12.09 13.19 -12.25
C PRO A 92 -12.62 13.70 -10.92
N GLU A 93 -13.47 12.94 -10.24
CA GLU A 93 -14.12 13.27 -8.96
C GLU A 93 -13.30 12.90 -7.72
N THR A 94 -12.09 12.31 -7.89
CA THR A 94 -11.27 11.81 -6.77
C THR A 94 -11.02 12.86 -5.71
N PHE A 95 -10.57 14.04 -6.12
CA PHE A 95 -10.18 15.08 -5.17
C PHE A 95 -11.37 15.67 -4.40
N ASP A 96 -12.48 15.90 -5.07
CA ASP A 96 -13.71 16.38 -4.43
C ASP A 96 -14.26 15.36 -3.44
N THR A 97 -14.18 14.08 -3.78
CA THR A 97 -14.60 12.98 -2.90
C THR A 97 -13.73 12.91 -1.64
N VAL A 98 -12.40 13.03 -1.82
CA VAL A 98 -11.45 13.03 -0.70
C VAL A 98 -11.69 14.24 0.21
N PHE A 99 -11.74 15.45 -0.34
CA PHE A 99 -11.94 16.68 0.46
C PHE A 99 -13.25 16.64 1.24
N ARG A 100 -14.36 16.24 0.60
CA ARG A 100 -15.67 16.11 1.25
C ARG A 100 -15.63 15.15 2.44
N ALA A 101 -14.96 14.00 2.30
CA ALA A 101 -14.84 13.02 3.39
C ALA A 101 -14.09 13.60 4.60
N PHE A 102 -12.99 14.32 4.37
CA PHE A 102 -12.20 14.93 5.45
C PHE A 102 -12.80 16.22 6.04
N GLU A 103 -13.67 16.89 5.32
CA GLU A 103 -14.48 18.01 5.82
C GLU A 103 -15.64 17.52 6.68
N GLN A 104 -16.30 16.43 6.26
CA GLN A 104 -17.40 15.83 7.00
C GLN A 104 -16.94 15.19 8.33
N TYR A 105 -15.72 14.67 8.40
CA TYR A 105 -15.16 13.99 9.57
C TYR A 105 -13.84 14.63 9.98
N GLU A 106 -13.90 15.77 10.67
CA GLU A 106 -12.71 16.55 11.05
C GLU A 106 -11.77 15.81 12.00
N ASP A 107 -12.29 14.88 12.79
CA ASP A 107 -11.55 14.03 13.73
C ASP A 107 -10.90 12.80 13.08
N MET A 108 -11.21 12.52 11.79
CA MET A 108 -10.67 11.39 11.05
C MET A 108 -9.19 11.60 10.72
N ASP A 109 -8.37 10.59 10.98
CA ASP A 109 -6.93 10.59 10.71
C ASP A 109 -6.58 9.93 9.37
N ALA A 110 -7.31 8.88 9.00
CA ALA A 110 -7.15 8.19 7.72
C ALA A 110 -8.50 7.73 7.15
N ALA A 111 -8.64 7.86 5.84
CA ALA A 111 -9.76 7.36 5.05
C ALA A 111 -9.29 6.25 4.10
N PHE A 112 -10.15 5.26 3.90
CA PHE A 112 -9.95 4.21 2.92
C PHE A 112 -11.13 4.19 1.96
N PHE A 113 -10.86 4.07 0.67
CA PHE A 113 -11.84 4.16 -0.40
C PHE A 113 -11.87 2.88 -1.24
N THR A 114 -12.74 2.84 -2.22
CA THR A 114 -12.80 1.73 -3.16
C THR A 114 -11.85 1.96 -4.33
N ALA A 115 -11.11 0.91 -4.70
CA ALA A 115 -10.34 0.83 -5.93
C ALA A 115 -10.97 -0.19 -6.89
N THR A 116 -10.86 0.07 -8.20
CA THR A 116 -11.37 -0.83 -9.24
C THR A 116 -10.31 -1.12 -10.29
N THR A 117 -10.56 -2.11 -11.13
CA THR A 117 -9.82 -2.28 -12.38
C THR A 117 -10.28 -1.25 -13.41
N TYR A 118 -9.52 -1.04 -14.48
CA TYR A 118 -9.91 -0.21 -15.63
C TYR A 118 -11.23 -0.65 -16.31
N THR A 119 -11.69 -1.88 -16.04
CA THR A 119 -12.99 -2.37 -16.51
C THR A 119 -14.12 -2.15 -15.51
N GLY A 120 -13.85 -1.42 -14.42
CA GLY A 120 -14.83 -1.09 -13.36
C GLY A 120 -15.09 -2.21 -12.35
N LYS A 121 -14.37 -3.35 -12.42
CA LYS A 121 -14.52 -4.43 -11.44
C LYS A 121 -13.86 -4.04 -10.12
N LYS A 122 -14.60 -4.15 -9.00
CA LYS A 122 -14.04 -3.99 -7.65
C LYS A 122 -12.84 -4.93 -7.45
N LEU A 123 -11.74 -4.43 -6.89
CA LEU A 123 -10.54 -5.25 -6.64
C LEU A 123 -10.78 -6.28 -5.52
N LYS A 124 -11.71 -5.97 -4.61
CA LYS A 124 -11.97 -6.73 -3.38
C LYS A 124 -13.46 -6.68 -3.03
N ASP A 125 -13.85 -7.48 -2.05
CA ASP A 125 -15.22 -7.48 -1.50
C ASP A 125 -15.33 -6.36 -0.45
N TYR A 126 -15.43 -5.11 -0.92
CA TYR A 126 -15.57 -3.93 -0.06
C TYR A 126 -16.96 -3.87 0.59
N PRO A 127 -17.10 -3.23 1.78
CA PRO A 127 -18.39 -2.87 2.34
C PRO A 127 -19.16 -1.96 1.37
N ASP A 128 -20.50 -2.05 1.39
CA ASP A 128 -21.36 -1.20 0.57
C ASP A 128 -21.67 0.15 1.26
N GLU A 129 -21.40 0.26 2.57
CA GLU A 129 -21.69 1.45 3.38
C GLU A 129 -20.42 1.95 4.11
N PRO A 130 -20.34 3.26 4.41
CA PRO A 130 -19.25 3.81 5.21
C PRO A 130 -19.19 3.15 6.60
N CYS A 131 -17.98 2.86 7.07
CA CYS A 131 -17.80 2.26 8.38
C CYS A 131 -16.49 2.70 9.06
N VAL A 132 -16.46 2.62 10.40
CA VAL A 132 -15.26 2.81 11.19
C VAL A 132 -14.38 1.58 11.11
N LEU A 133 -13.09 1.76 10.82
CA LEU A 133 -12.11 0.69 10.80
C LEU A 133 -11.35 0.64 12.14
N LYS A 134 -11.54 -0.47 12.88
CA LYS A 134 -10.86 -0.76 14.16
C LYS A 134 -9.72 -1.78 14.00
N GLY A 135 -9.33 -2.08 12.78
CA GLY A 135 -8.33 -3.07 12.41
C GLY A 135 -8.47 -3.48 10.96
N MET A 136 -7.65 -4.44 10.54
CA MET A 136 -7.75 -5.01 9.20
C MET A 136 -9.15 -5.61 8.99
N PRO A 137 -9.88 -5.22 7.93
CA PRO A 137 -11.18 -5.80 7.61
C PRO A 137 -11.09 -7.32 7.44
N LYS A 138 -12.14 -8.04 7.86
CA LYS A 138 -12.17 -9.51 7.76
C LYS A 138 -12.37 -10.01 6.32
N THR A 139 -13.02 -9.20 5.49
CA THR A 139 -13.44 -9.58 4.14
C THR A 139 -12.40 -9.24 3.06
N TYR A 140 -11.53 -8.27 3.32
CA TYR A 140 -10.47 -7.86 2.40
C TYR A 140 -9.26 -7.29 3.14
N SER A 141 -8.09 -7.30 2.53
CA SER A 141 -6.93 -6.52 2.97
C SER A 141 -6.96 -5.15 2.31
N ILE A 142 -6.66 -4.10 3.06
CA ILE A 142 -6.50 -2.75 2.50
C ILE A 142 -5.23 -2.68 1.66
N SER A 143 -5.16 -1.72 0.75
CA SER A 143 -3.93 -1.37 0.02
C SER A 143 -3.68 0.13 0.08
N ALA A 144 -2.43 0.52 -0.13
CA ALA A 144 -2.05 1.92 -0.10
C ALA A 144 -2.81 2.78 -1.13
N LEU A 145 -3.15 2.21 -2.29
CA LEU A 145 -3.98 2.88 -3.32
C LEU A 145 -5.35 3.37 -2.83
N GLU A 146 -5.86 2.76 -1.77
CA GLU A 146 -7.16 3.07 -1.19
C GLU A 146 -7.07 4.13 -0.09
N MET A 147 -5.85 4.50 0.31
CA MET A 147 -5.56 5.20 1.54
C MET A 147 -5.29 6.69 1.32
N VAL A 148 -5.97 7.51 2.10
CA VAL A 148 -5.69 8.94 2.26
C VAL A 148 -5.53 9.24 3.74
N CYS A 149 -4.48 9.97 4.12
CA CYS A 149 -4.18 10.26 5.53
C CYS A 149 -3.96 11.75 5.78
N ARG A 150 -4.30 12.21 6.99
CA ARG A 150 -3.75 13.48 7.47
C ARG A 150 -2.25 13.34 7.66
N ARG A 151 -1.46 14.07 6.86
CA ARG A 151 0.01 14.01 6.89
C ARG A 151 0.56 14.11 8.31
N ARG A 152 0.10 15.06 9.11
CA ARG A 152 0.55 15.27 10.50
C ARG A 152 0.37 14.05 11.43
N LYS A 153 -0.47 13.10 11.07
CA LYS A 153 -0.72 11.86 11.83
C LYS A 153 0.19 10.73 11.43
N VAL A 154 0.76 10.81 10.22
CA VAL A 154 1.58 9.75 9.62
C VAL A 154 3.06 10.15 9.56
N GLN A 155 3.39 11.33 9.04
CA GLN A 155 4.77 11.78 8.85
C GLN A 155 5.52 11.86 10.19
N GLY A 156 6.69 11.20 10.26
CA GLY A 156 7.50 11.11 11.46
C GLY A 156 6.96 10.22 12.58
N ARG A 157 5.80 9.58 12.37
CA ARG A 157 5.13 8.72 13.37
C ARG A 157 4.87 7.31 12.88
N MET A 158 4.54 7.16 11.61
CA MET A 158 4.21 5.91 10.94
C MET A 158 5.15 5.68 9.77
N ARG A 159 5.52 4.45 9.53
CA ARG A 159 6.34 4.05 8.38
C ARG A 159 5.83 2.72 7.83
N PHE A 160 5.96 2.52 6.54
CA PHE A 160 5.91 1.18 5.98
C PHE A 160 7.16 0.41 6.40
N ASP A 161 6.98 -0.82 6.84
CA ASP A 161 8.11 -1.67 7.25
C ASP A 161 8.91 -2.11 6.01
N GLU A 162 10.12 -1.61 5.86
CA GLU A 162 10.98 -1.82 4.69
C GLU A 162 11.47 -3.26 4.54
N ARG A 163 11.24 -4.11 5.54
CA ARG A 163 11.49 -5.56 5.44
C ARG A 163 10.47 -6.25 4.54
N PHE A 164 9.30 -5.62 4.29
CA PHE A 164 8.17 -6.12 3.51
C PHE A 164 7.98 -5.35 2.20
N GLY A 165 7.30 -6.01 1.26
CA GLY A 165 6.82 -5.38 0.04
C GLY A 165 7.61 -5.72 -1.22
N LEU A 166 7.12 -5.23 -2.35
CA LEU A 166 7.76 -5.43 -3.65
C LEU A 166 9.19 -4.87 -3.65
N GLY A 167 10.10 -5.61 -4.26
CA GLY A 167 11.51 -5.28 -4.32
C GLY A 167 12.34 -5.84 -3.16
N THR A 168 11.73 -6.41 -2.12
CA THR A 168 12.43 -7.18 -1.08
C THR A 168 12.69 -8.61 -1.55
N LYS A 169 13.79 -9.20 -1.04
CA LYS A 169 14.17 -10.59 -1.41
C LYS A 169 13.47 -11.66 -0.57
N PHE A 170 12.99 -11.31 0.61
CA PHE A 170 12.55 -12.31 1.59
C PHE A 170 11.06 -12.21 1.94
N LEU A 171 10.56 -11.03 2.28
CA LEU A 171 9.14 -10.78 2.60
C LEU A 171 8.52 -9.91 1.51
N THR A 172 7.96 -10.54 0.47
CA THR A 172 7.61 -9.88 -0.80
C THR A 172 6.30 -9.12 -0.80
N CYS A 173 5.55 -9.13 0.32
CA CYS A 173 4.28 -8.41 0.49
C CYS A 173 3.97 -8.24 1.98
N GLY A 174 2.90 -7.52 2.30
CA GLY A 174 2.35 -7.41 3.65
C GLY A 174 2.69 -6.13 4.39
N GLU A 175 3.27 -5.17 3.70
CA GLU A 175 3.59 -3.85 4.25
C GLU A 175 2.33 -3.09 4.68
N GLU A 176 1.22 -3.25 3.96
CA GLU A 176 -0.04 -2.62 4.32
C GLU A 176 -0.69 -3.25 5.55
N GLU A 177 -0.60 -4.59 5.72
CA GLU A 177 -1.10 -5.26 6.91
C GLU A 177 -0.34 -4.83 8.17
N ILE A 178 0.98 -4.67 8.08
CA ILE A 178 1.80 -4.16 9.18
C ILE A 178 1.43 -2.70 9.47
N TRP A 179 1.36 -1.87 8.43
CA TRP A 179 0.99 -0.47 8.58
C TRP A 179 -0.38 -0.29 9.25
N MET A 180 -1.36 -1.10 8.86
CA MET A 180 -2.71 -1.04 9.45
C MET A 180 -2.70 -1.42 10.94
N GLU A 181 -1.96 -2.44 11.33
CA GLU A 181 -1.81 -2.83 12.73
C GLU A 181 -1.14 -1.72 13.55
N ASP A 182 -0.10 -1.09 12.99
CA ASP A 182 0.58 0.03 13.64
C ASP A 182 -0.34 1.25 13.77
N ALA A 183 -1.17 1.53 12.76
CA ALA A 183 -2.17 2.58 12.82
C ALA A 183 -3.21 2.34 13.94
N VAL A 184 -3.64 1.09 14.11
CA VAL A 184 -4.54 0.69 15.22
C VAL A 184 -3.85 0.88 16.57
N ARG A 185 -2.61 0.42 16.71
CA ARG A 185 -1.82 0.57 17.94
C ARG A 185 -1.53 2.03 18.29
N ALA A 186 -1.35 2.87 17.26
CA ALA A 186 -1.18 4.31 17.40
C ALA A 186 -2.50 5.05 17.70
N GLY A 187 -3.65 4.36 17.68
CA GLY A 187 -4.96 4.93 17.96
C GLY A 187 -5.49 5.86 16.88
N LEU A 188 -5.13 5.65 15.60
CA LEU A 188 -5.66 6.45 14.50
C LEU A 188 -7.16 6.23 14.33
N ASN A 189 -7.90 7.35 14.17
CA ASN A 189 -9.32 7.30 13.81
C ASN A 189 -9.44 7.07 12.29
N MET A 190 -9.84 5.86 11.93
CA MET A 190 -9.86 5.40 10.54
C MET A 190 -11.27 5.07 10.09
N ARG A 191 -11.62 5.45 8.85
CA ARG A 191 -12.92 5.17 8.24
C ARG A 191 -12.75 4.63 6.84
N TYR A 192 -13.70 3.79 6.44
CA TYR A 192 -13.89 3.35 5.06
C TYR A 192 -15.06 4.07 4.42
N PHE A 193 -14.95 4.37 3.13
CA PHE A 193 -15.97 4.98 2.28
C PHE A 193 -16.11 4.16 0.98
N PRO A 194 -17.35 3.87 0.53
CA PRO A 194 -17.57 3.02 -0.64
C PRO A 194 -17.31 3.73 -1.98
N GLU A 195 -17.03 5.04 -1.95
CA GLU A 195 -16.74 5.82 -3.16
C GLU A 195 -15.46 5.34 -3.82
N LYS A 196 -15.52 5.26 -5.14
CA LYS A 196 -14.38 4.90 -5.98
C LYS A 196 -13.50 6.14 -6.25
N ILE A 197 -12.21 6.03 -6.00
CA ILE A 197 -11.26 7.13 -6.21
C ILE A 197 -10.13 6.81 -7.18
N ILE A 198 -9.87 5.52 -7.46
CA ILE A 198 -8.71 5.11 -8.24
C ILE A 198 -8.99 3.81 -9.00
N GLU A 199 -8.38 3.70 -10.17
CA GLU A 199 -8.34 2.49 -10.99
C GLU A 199 -6.90 1.99 -11.14
N THR A 200 -6.73 0.67 -11.27
CA THR A 200 -5.42 0.05 -11.50
C THR A 200 -5.53 -1.17 -12.40
N SER A 201 -4.41 -1.54 -13.02
CA SER A 201 -4.32 -2.76 -13.82
C SER A 201 -4.28 -4.04 -12.97
N THR A 202 -3.94 -3.93 -11.70
CA THR A 202 -3.53 -5.06 -10.86
C THR A 202 -4.72 -5.74 -10.20
N LEU A 203 -5.03 -6.97 -10.64
CA LEU A 203 -5.85 -7.91 -9.88
C LEU A 203 -4.97 -8.66 -8.89
N LEU A 204 -5.25 -8.51 -7.59
CA LEU A 204 -4.58 -9.30 -6.55
C LEU A 204 -4.91 -10.80 -6.71
N LYS A 205 -3.90 -11.61 -7.01
CA LYS A 205 -4.05 -13.06 -7.08
C LYS A 205 -3.99 -13.67 -5.68
N LYS A 206 -5.15 -13.83 -5.02
CA LYS A 206 -5.26 -14.47 -3.69
C LYS A 206 -4.59 -15.86 -3.63
N SER A 207 -4.45 -16.56 -4.77
CA SER A 207 -3.82 -17.87 -4.87
C SER A 207 -2.30 -17.86 -4.70
N LEU A 208 -1.62 -16.73 -4.83
CA LEU A 208 -0.16 -16.65 -4.70
C LEU A 208 0.34 -17.18 -3.35
N VAL A 209 -0.43 -17.03 -2.28
CA VAL A 209 -0.07 -17.53 -0.94
C VAL A 209 0.13 -19.05 -0.92
N TYR A 210 -0.46 -19.80 -1.85
CA TYR A 210 -0.31 -21.25 -1.91
C TYR A 210 0.88 -21.73 -2.74
N VAL A 211 1.45 -20.87 -3.59
CA VAL A 211 2.48 -21.25 -4.57
C VAL A 211 3.78 -20.45 -4.47
N ASP A 212 3.76 -19.24 -3.93
CA ASP A 212 4.93 -18.35 -3.85
C ASP A 212 5.57 -18.40 -2.46
N ALA A 213 6.86 -18.74 -2.42
CA ALA A 213 7.62 -18.87 -1.18
C ALA A 213 7.81 -17.52 -0.44
N GLY A 214 7.96 -16.42 -1.16
CA GLY A 214 8.08 -15.07 -0.59
C GLY A 214 6.78 -14.65 0.09
N VAL A 215 5.64 -14.85 -0.58
CA VAL A 215 4.31 -14.59 -0.02
C VAL A 215 4.02 -15.46 1.20
N GLN A 216 4.44 -16.74 1.18
CA GLN A 216 4.31 -17.64 2.33
C GLN A 216 5.15 -17.18 3.52
N ARG A 217 6.41 -16.77 3.30
CA ARG A 217 7.25 -16.16 4.35
C ARG A 217 6.65 -14.88 4.89
N SER A 218 6.17 -14.00 4.02
CA SER A 218 5.47 -12.79 4.43
C SER A 218 4.26 -13.10 5.30
N ARG A 219 3.44 -14.08 4.91
CA ARG A 219 2.28 -14.54 5.72
C ARG A 219 2.69 -15.02 7.10
N GLY A 220 3.76 -15.81 7.20
CA GLY A 220 4.30 -16.26 8.49
C GLY A 220 4.78 -15.11 9.37
N ALA A 221 5.50 -14.15 8.78
CA ALA A 221 6.02 -12.98 9.45
C ALA A 221 4.89 -12.05 9.95
N ILE A 222 3.91 -11.73 9.08
CA ILE A 222 2.72 -10.94 9.44
C ILE A 222 1.95 -11.61 10.58
N THR A 223 1.71 -12.93 10.46
CA THR A 223 0.97 -13.66 11.50
C THR A 223 1.70 -13.59 12.85
N TYR A 224 3.03 -13.65 12.86
CA TYR A 224 3.80 -13.48 14.10
C TYR A 224 3.75 -12.04 14.62
N TYR A 225 3.81 -11.05 13.75
CA TYR A 225 3.68 -9.64 14.12
C TYR A 225 2.35 -9.34 14.82
N LEU A 226 1.26 -9.91 14.31
CA LEU A 226 -0.09 -9.70 14.83
C LEU A 226 -0.37 -10.51 16.10
N TYR A 227 0.09 -11.76 16.17
CA TYR A 227 -0.38 -12.74 17.16
C TYR A 227 0.74 -13.34 18.02
N GLY A 228 2.00 -12.92 17.86
CA GLY A 228 3.13 -13.44 18.61
C GLY A 228 3.28 -14.96 18.50
N PRO A 229 3.56 -15.68 19.61
CA PRO A 229 3.80 -17.12 19.60
C PRO A 229 2.65 -17.97 19.06
N THR A 230 1.40 -17.48 19.13
CA THR A 230 0.23 -18.19 18.60
C THR A 230 0.24 -18.34 17.08
N ALA A 231 1.08 -17.55 16.40
CA ALA A 231 1.31 -17.63 14.95
C ALA A 231 1.65 -19.04 14.47
N TRP A 232 2.40 -19.81 15.27
CA TRP A 232 2.74 -21.21 14.91
C TRP A 232 1.51 -22.06 14.69
N TRP A 233 0.52 -21.94 15.57
CA TRP A 233 -0.73 -22.68 15.48
C TRP A 233 -1.62 -22.19 14.33
N ILE A 234 -1.70 -20.87 14.13
CA ILE A 234 -2.45 -20.28 13.03
C ILE A 234 -1.89 -20.71 11.68
N CYS A 235 -0.57 -20.63 11.51
CA CYS A 235 0.12 -21.05 10.29
C CYS A 235 0.00 -22.56 10.04
N PHE A 236 0.07 -23.41 11.09
CA PHE A 236 -0.17 -24.84 10.98
C PHE A 236 -1.57 -25.14 10.43
N LYS A 237 -2.61 -24.55 11.03
CA LYS A 237 -3.99 -24.71 10.55
C LYS A 237 -4.15 -24.27 9.10
N PHE A 238 -3.56 -23.12 8.75
CA PHE A 238 -3.63 -22.58 7.40
C PHE A 238 -2.98 -23.51 6.36
N ALA A 239 -1.76 -23.99 6.63
CA ALA A 239 -1.05 -24.92 5.76
C ALA A 239 -1.77 -26.28 5.65
N PHE A 240 -2.30 -26.79 6.77
CA PHE A 240 -3.07 -28.04 6.80
C PHE A 240 -4.35 -27.95 5.95
N HIS A 241 -5.09 -26.84 6.10
CA HIS A 241 -6.29 -26.62 5.31
C HIS A 241 -5.97 -26.48 3.82
N GLY A 242 -4.93 -25.70 3.46
CA GLY A 242 -4.50 -25.54 2.07
C GLY A 242 -4.07 -26.88 1.44
N ALA A 243 -3.33 -27.70 2.18
CA ALA A 243 -2.91 -29.02 1.69
C ALA A 243 -4.09 -29.99 1.54
N ARG A 244 -5.03 -30.01 2.50
CA ARG A 244 -6.24 -30.84 2.41
C ARG A 244 -7.13 -30.45 1.22
N SER A 245 -7.15 -29.17 0.86
CA SER A 245 -7.89 -28.63 -0.29
C SER A 245 -7.12 -28.77 -1.62
N GLY A 246 -5.95 -29.41 -1.63
CA GLY A 246 -5.13 -29.58 -2.84
C GLY A 246 -4.49 -28.30 -3.38
N LEU A 247 -4.48 -27.21 -2.60
CA LEU A 247 -3.96 -25.91 -3.02
C LEU A 247 -2.44 -25.77 -2.87
N CYS A 248 -1.83 -26.57 -1.99
CA CYS A 248 -0.38 -26.57 -1.73
C CYS A 248 0.12 -27.90 -1.16
N HIS A 249 1.45 -28.04 -1.09
CA HIS A 249 2.09 -29.11 -0.33
C HIS A 249 2.37 -28.64 1.10
N PHE A 250 1.91 -29.41 2.10
CA PHE A 250 1.99 -29.03 3.51
C PHE A 250 3.41 -28.72 3.99
N VAL A 251 4.38 -29.63 3.73
CA VAL A 251 5.74 -29.52 4.26
C VAL A 251 6.49 -28.28 3.71
N PRO A 252 6.55 -28.04 2.38
CA PRO A 252 7.14 -26.82 1.85
C PRO A 252 6.50 -25.55 2.38
N MET A 253 5.15 -25.50 2.41
CA MET A 253 4.43 -24.34 2.90
C MET A 253 4.73 -24.07 4.37
N MET A 254 4.68 -25.08 5.24
CA MET A 254 5.03 -24.93 6.66
C MET A 254 6.46 -24.46 6.86
N ARG A 255 7.41 -24.94 6.03
CA ARG A 255 8.79 -24.47 6.09
C ARG A 255 8.88 -22.98 5.83
N HIS A 256 8.27 -22.48 4.75
CA HIS A 256 8.31 -21.05 4.41
C HIS A 256 7.59 -20.18 5.44
N LEU A 257 6.42 -20.60 5.92
CA LEU A 257 5.72 -19.90 7.02
C LEU A 257 6.59 -19.82 8.28
N ALA A 258 7.24 -20.93 8.64
CA ALA A 258 8.15 -20.98 9.80
C ALA A 258 9.41 -20.11 9.62
N GLU A 259 9.94 -20.01 8.40
CA GLU A 259 11.03 -19.08 8.05
C GLU A 259 10.62 -17.64 8.33
N GLY A 260 9.42 -17.24 7.88
CA GLY A 260 8.87 -15.92 8.13
C GLY A 260 8.67 -15.62 9.62
N ILE A 261 8.07 -16.56 10.38
CA ILE A 261 7.91 -16.45 11.85
C ILE A 261 9.27 -16.24 12.54
N ARG A 262 10.27 -17.07 12.21
CA ARG A 262 11.61 -16.96 12.82
C ARG A 262 12.31 -15.66 12.46
N TYR A 263 12.16 -15.21 11.21
CA TYR A 263 12.72 -13.94 10.77
C TYR A 263 12.14 -12.79 11.59
N MET A 264 10.81 -12.69 11.67
CA MET A 264 10.13 -11.63 12.43
C MET A 264 10.49 -11.67 13.92
N LYS A 265 10.49 -12.86 14.54
CA LYS A 265 10.89 -13.03 15.93
C LYS A 265 12.30 -12.48 16.23
N ARG A 266 13.26 -12.68 15.30
CA ARG A 266 14.64 -12.20 15.47
C ARG A 266 14.82 -10.71 15.23
N THR A 267 13.94 -10.10 14.46
CA THR A 267 14.05 -8.69 14.07
C THR A 267 13.13 -7.75 14.84
N GLN A 268 12.27 -8.28 15.70
CA GLN A 268 11.47 -7.52 16.67
C GLN A 268 12.12 -7.42 18.06
N SER A 269 13.14 -8.24 18.35
CA SER A 269 13.97 -8.15 19.55
C SER A 269 15.11 -7.17 19.32
#